data_6db8de388a02260f9f72750118b41ca2
#
_entry.id   6db8de388a02260f9f72750118b41ca2
#
_cell.length_a   1.000
_cell.length_b   1.000
_cell.length_c   1.000
_cell.angle_alpha   90.00
_cell.angle_beta   90.00
_cell.angle_gamma   90.00
#
_symmetry.space_group_name_H-M   'P 1'
#
loop_
_entity.id
_entity.type
_entity.pdbx_description
1 polymer ?
#
loop_
_entity_poly.entity_id
_entity_poly.type
_entity_poly.pdbx_seq_one_letter_code
_entity_poly.pdbx_strand_id
1 'polypeptide(L)'
;MSDQNPDQEYVENTADQEVDTAEAATAEQPTDELSLLREQLEAAEASAAMAKDELLRVQAEMQNLRRRTEQDIEKAHKFGQEKFSIELLSVMDNLERSSAAAEASEDEAVKAIKEGVELTLKCFIDCFKRFNIEPVDPLGEPFDPQLHQAMSIQETPDAEPNSVIAVMQKGYTLHGRVIRPAMVMVSK
;
A
#
# COMPACT_ATOMS: atom_id res chain seq x y z
N MET A 1 -57.95 -2.74 43.52
CA MET A 1 -59.30 -2.11 43.53
C MET A 1 -59.82 -2.36 42.15
N SER A 2 -60.50 -3.38 42.06
CA SER A 2 -61.95 -3.58 41.98
C SER A 2 -62.39 -3.55 40.54
N ASP A 3 -62.63 -4.73 39.98
CA ASP A 3 -63.96 -5.42 39.89
C ASP A 3 -64.81 -4.78 38.80
N GLN A 4 -65.46 -5.42 37.89
CA GLN A 4 -66.25 -6.67 37.92
C GLN A 4 -66.73 -6.94 36.49
N ASN A 5 -66.77 -8.19 36.15
CA ASN A 5 -67.72 -8.80 35.19
C ASN A 5 -69.07 -8.89 35.86
N PRO A 6 -70.20 -8.87 35.22
CA PRO A 6 -70.81 -10.12 34.81
C PRO A 6 -71.75 -10.08 33.57
N ASP A 7 -72.00 -11.22 33.11
CA ASP A 7 -73.14 -12.11 32.91
C ASP A 7 -73.91 -11.99 31.58
N GLN A 8 -73.88 -13.04 30.88
CA GLN A 8 -74.87 -14.03 30.47
C GLN A 8 -76.27 -13.50 30.16
N GLU A 9 -76.72 -13.74 28.94
CA GLU A 9 -78.06 -14.30 28.75
C GLU A 9 -78.17 -15.13 27.47
N TYR A 10 -78.53 -16.39 27.69
CA TYR A 10 -79.00 -17.38 26.73
C TYR A 10 -80.42 -17.04 26.29
N VAL A 11 -80.65 -17.11 24.96
CA VAL A 11 -82.01 -17.44 24.51
C VAL A 11 -81.87 -18.40 23.29
N GLU A 12 -82.26 -19.60 23.57
CA GLU A 12 -82.58 -20.69 22.68
C GLU A 12 -83.91 -20.37 21.97
N ASN A 13 -83.96 -20.46 20.64
CA ASN A 13 -85.20 -20.89 20.04
C ASN A 13 -84.97 -21.54 18.66
N THR A 14 -85.53 -22.71 18.59
CA THR A 14 -85.70 -23.66 17.51
C THR A 14 -86.51 -23.14 16.36
N ALA A 15 -86.12 -23.53 15.09
CA ALA A 15 -86.99 -24.24 14.11
C ALA A 15 -86.39 -24.29 12.75
N ASP A 16 -86.13 -25.47 12.36
CA ASP A 16 -86.37 -26.21 11.13
C ASP A 16 -86.48 -25.54 9.73
N GLN A 17 -85.83 -26.25 8.80
CA GLN A 17 -86.06 -26.33 7.36
C GLN A 17 -85.51 -25.17 6.52
N GLU A 18 -84.63 -25.40 5.52
CA GLU A 18 -84.69 -26.29 4.37
C GLU A 18 -83.33 -26.49 3.78
N VAL A 19 -83.05 -27.71 3.35
CA VAL A 19 -81.98 -28.13 2.49
C VAL A 19 -82.22 -27.56 1.07
N ASP A 20 -81.25 -26.78 0.53
CA ASP A 20 -81.00 -26.92 -0.90
C ASP A 20 -79.61 -26.38 -1.29
N THR A 21 -78.89 -27.26 -1.85
CA THR A 21 -77.80 -27.16 -2.83
C THR A 21 -77.19 -25.80 -3.09
N ALA A 22 -75.95 -25.60 -2.52
CA ALA A 22 -74.88 -24.79 -3.13
C ALA A 22 -73.49 -25.29 -2.68
N GLU A 23 -73.23 -26.58 -2.91
CA GLU A 23 -71.92 -27.15 -2.78
C GLU A 23 -71.30 -27.22 -4.18
N ALA A 24 -70.67 -26.16 -4.63
CA ALA A 24 -69.69 -26.15 -5.74
C ALA A 24 -69.19 -24.75 -6.12
N ALA A 25 -68.58 -23.96 -5.21
CA ALA A 25 -67.83 -22.77 -5.63
C ALA A 25 -66.83 -22.23 -4.57
N THR A 26 -66.18 -23.10 -3.75
CA THR A 26 -65.23 -22.62 -2.76
C THR A 26 -63.96 -23.45 -2.63
N ALA A 27 -63.59 -24.27 -3.67
CA ALA A 27 -62.43 -25.15 -3.59
C ALA A 27 -61.27 -24.75 -4.52
N GLU A 28 -61.32 -23.66 -5.27
CA GLU A 28 -60.25 -23.26 -6.20
C GLU A 28 -59.41 -22.07 -5.76
N GLN A 29 -59.80 -21.30 -4.73
CA GLN A 29 -59.07 -20.12 -4.29
C GLN A 29 -57.87 -20.38 -3.35
N PRO A 30 -57.78 -21.41 -2.51
CA PRO A 30 -56.62 -21.62 -1.63
C PRO A 30 -55.38 -22.18 -2.34
N THR A 31 -55.51 -22.79 -3.48
CA THR A 31 -54.37 -23.34 -4.26
C THR A 31 -53.67 -22.26 -5.04
N ASP A 32 -54.36 -21.27 -5.57
CA ASP A 32 -53.76 -20.15 -6.28
C ASP A 32 -53.01 -19.20 -5.32
N GLU A 33 -53.54 -18.95 -4.16
CA GLU A 33 -52.90 -18.07 -3.14
C GLU A 33 -51.64 -18.74 -2.57
N LEU A 34 -51.66 -20.04 -2.32
CA LEU A 34 -50.49 -20.83 -1.91
C LEU A 34 -49.39 -20.89 -2.98
N SER A 35 -49.75 -20.97 -4.24
CA SER A 35 -48.79 -20.98 -5.34
C SER A 35 -48.12 -19.59 -5.50
N LEU A 36 -48.91 -18.55 -5.41
CA LEU A 36 -48.43 -17.14 -5.45
C LEU A 36 -47.52 -16.80 -4.28
N LEU A 37 -47.86 -17.24 -3.06
CA LEU A 37 -47.01 -17.07 -1.88
C LEU A 37 -45.68 -17.84 -2.02
N ARG A 38 -45.69 -19.04 -2.60
CA ARG A 38 -44.47 -19.80 -2.86
C ARG A 38 -43.55 -19.10 -3.88
N GLU A 39 -44.12 -18.59 -4.95
CA GLU A 39 -43.37 -17.84 -5.97
C GLU A 39 -42.77 -16.54 -5.37
N GLN A 40 -43.51 -15.84 -4.54
CA GLN A 40 -43.00 -14.67 -3.81
C GLN A 40 -41.88 -15.02 -2.83
N LEU A 41 -41.99 -16.14 -2.15
CA LEU A 41 -40.97 -16.62 -1.21
C LEU A 41 -39.70 -17.00 -1.96
N GLU A 42 -39.81 -17.74 -3.06
CA GLU A 42 -38.69 -18.15 -3.90
C GLU A 42 -37.97 -16.92 -4.52
N ALA A 43 -38.75 -15.92 -5.00
CA ALA A 43 -38.21 -14.68 -5.51
C ALA A 43 -37.50 -13.86 -4.40
N ALA A 44 -38.07 -13.82 -3.19
CA ALA A 44 -37.45 -13.15 -2.06
C ALA A 44 -36.18 -13.86 -1.59
N GLU A 45 -36.18 -15.19 -1.55
CA GLU A 45 -34.99 -15.98 -1.21
C GLU A 45 -33.88 -15.81 -2.25
N ALA A 46 -34.20 -15.83 -3.54
CA ALA A 46 -33.25 -15.57 -4.63
C ALA A 46 -32.66 -14.17 -4.54
N SER A 47 -33.50 -13.15 -4.27
CA SER A 47 -33.06 -11.77 -4.07
C SER A 47 -32.16 -11.63 -2.84
N ALA A 48 -32.52 -12.29 -1.75
CA ALA A 48 -31.71 -12.29 -0.52
C ALA A 48 -30.34 -12.99 -0.73
N ALA A 49 -30.32 -14.08 -1.49
CA ALA A 49 -29.08 -14.78 -1.84
C ALA A 49 -28.17 -13.89 -2.70
N MET A 50 -28.69 -13.23 -3.74
CA MET A 50 -27.93 -12.30 -4.57
C MET A 50 -27.40 -11.11 -3.76
N ALA A 51 -28.22 -10.52 -2.90
CA ALA A 51 -27.80 -9.41 -2.03
C ALA A 51 -26.71 -9.85 -1.04
N LYS A 52 -26.79 -11.06 -0.53
CA LYS A 52 -25.77 -11.64 0.35
C LYS A 52 -24.43 -11.85 -0.37
N ASP A 53 -24.47 -12.39 -1.60
CA ASP A 53 -23.27 -12.59 -2.41
C ASP A 53 -22.62 -11.24 -2.78
N GLU A 54 -23.43 -10.26 -3.15
CA GLU A 54 -22.94 -8.91 -3.43
C GLU A 54 -22.32 -8.27 -2.19
N LEU A 55 -22.93 -8.41 -1.03
CA LEU A 55 -22.43 -7.92 0.25
C LEU A 55 -21.07 -8.56 0.58
N LEU A 56 -20.94 -9.88 0.42
CA LEU A 56 -19.67 -10.59 0.63
C LEU A 56 -18.59 -10.10 -0.32
N ARG A 57 -18.94 -9.87 -1.58
CA ARG A 57 -18.02 -9.34 -2.57
C ARG A 57 -17.54 -7.94 -2.21
N VAL A 58 -18.47 -7.02 -1.90
CA VAL A 58 -18.15 -5.65 -1.48
C VAL A 58 -17.29 -5.66 -0.22
N GLN A 59 -17.58 -6.55 0.73
CA GLN A 59 -16.80 -6.68 1.95
C GLN A 59 -15.36 -7.14 1.67
N ALA A 60 -15.17 -8.09 0.73
CA ALA A 60 -13.85 -8.52 0.30
C ALA A 60 -13.09 -7.40 -0.44
N GLU A 61 -13.76 -6.65 -1.30
CA GLU A 61 -13.19 -5.50 -1.99
C GLU A 61 -12.77 -4.39 -1.01
N MET A 62 -13.61 -4.07 -0.01
CA MET A 62 -13.28 -3.11 1.06
C MET A 62 -12.05 -3.56 1.86
N GLN A 63 -11.96 -4.84 2.21
CA GLN A 63 -10.80 -5.36 2.94
C GLN A 63 -9.51 -5.28 2.11
N ASN A 64 -9.58 -5.61 0.83
CA ASN A 64 -8.46 -5.48 -0.10
C ASN A 64 -8.03 -4.02 -0.30
N LEU A 65 -9.00 -3.10 -0.45
CA LEU A 65 -8.74 -1.67 -0.57
C LEU A 65 -8.05 -1.13 0.69
N ARG A 66 -8.57 -1.50 1.87
CA ARG A 66 -7.97 -1.08 3.15
C ARG A 66 -6.51 -1.52 3.25
N ARG A 67 -6.22 -2.78 2.96
CA ARG A 67 -4.85 -3.31 2.99
C ARG A 67 -3.94 -2.57 2.00
N ARG A 68 -4.44 -2.29 0.78
CA ARG A 68 -3.69 -1.52 -0.22
C ARG A 68 -3.42 -0.09 0.24
N THR A 69 -4.43 0.58 0.80
CA THR A 69 -4.29 1.94 1.31
C THR A 69 -3.27 2.02 2.44
N GLU A 70 -3.28 1.07 3.38
CA GLU A 70 -2.28 0.99 4.45
C GLU A 70 -0.85 0.87 3.89
N GLN A 71 -0.66 0.01 2.88
CA GLN A 71 0.63 -0.13 2.20
C GLN A 71 1.05 1.14 1.43
N ASP A 72 0.11 1.81 0.78
CA ASP A 72 0.39 3.03 0.03
C ASP A 72 0.74 4.20 0.98
N ILE A 73 0.08 4.29 2.14
CA ILE A 73 0.43 5.25 3.19
C ILE A 73 1.84 4.97 3.73
N GLU A 74 2.16 3.71 4.02
CA GLU A 74 3.49 3.33 4.49
C GLU A 74 4.59 3.68 3.47
N LYS A 75 4.35 3.39 2.19
CA LYS A 75 5.26 3.78 1.10
C LYS A 75 5.39 5.29 0.98
N ALA A 76 4.29 6.03 1.09
CA ALA A 76 4.32 7.48 1.04
C ALA A 76 5.13 8.08 2.19
N HIS A 77 5.03 7.52 3.39
CA HIS A 77 5.86 7.94 4.52
C HIS A 77 7.35 7.62 4.32
N LYS A 78 7.67 6.43 3.83
CA LYS A 78 9.06 6.00 3.62
C LYS A 78 9.75 6.73 2.46
N PHE A 79 9.03 6.95 1.35
CA PHE A 79 9.61 7.42 0.09
C PHE A 79 9.11 8.81 -0.35
N GLY A 80 8.30 9.48 0.45
CA GLY A 80 7.77 10.81 0.10
C GLY A 80 8.86 11.87 -0.11
N GLN A 81 10.03 11.68 0.51
CA GLN A 81 11.17 12.59 0.41
C GLN A 81 12.19 12.20 -0.67
N GLU A 82 11.94 11.12 -1.43
CA GLU A 82 12.88 10.59 -2.42
C GLU A 82 13.34 11.66 -3.42
N LYS A 83 12.40 12.37 -4.03
CA LYS A 83 12.71 13.43 -5.02
C LYS A 83 13.55 14.56 -4.42
N PHE A 84 13.19 15.03 -3.24
CA PHE A 84 13.94 16.07 -2.55
C PHE A 84 15.36 15.60 -2.20
N SER A 85 15.50 14.37 -1.74
CA SER A 85 16.80 13.77 -1.43
C SER A 85 17.70 13.69 -2.65
N ILE A 86 17.17 13.29 -3.81
CA ILE A 86 17.91 13.22 -5.08
C ILE A 86 18.48 14.60 -5.45
N GLU A 87 17.71 15.67 -5.33
CA GLU A 87 18.18 17.03 -5.60
C GLU A 87 19.30 17.47 -4.65
N LEU A 88 19.20 17.09 -3.36
CA LEU A 88 20.23 17.37 -2.38
C LEU A 88 21.54 16.61 -2.63
N LEU A 89 21.49 15.42 -3.28
CA LEU A 89 22.71 14.70 -3.66
C LEU A 89 23.60 15.51 -4.60
N SER A 90 23.02 16.36 -5.46
CA SER A 90 23.80 17.25 -6.34
C SER A 90 24.62 18.27 -5.55
N VAL A 91 24.07 18.77 -4.44
CA VAL A 91 24.77 19.69 -3.52
C VAL A 91 25.94 18.95 -2.87
N MET A 92 25.69 17.72 -2.42
CA MET A 92 26.70 16.89 -1.78
C MET A 92 27.86 16.56 -2.71
N ASP A 93 27.56 16.18 -3.96
CA ASP A 93 28.59 15.95 -4.99
C ASP A 93 29.47 17.20 -5.24
N ASN A 94 28.85 18.38 -5.21
CA ASN A 94 29.59 19.64 -5.36
C ASN A 94 30.51 19.91 -4.18
N LEU A 95 30.06 19.61 -2.95
CA LEU A 95 30.88 19.74 -1.75
C LEU A 95 32.04 18.74 -1.76
N GLU A 96 31.80 17.48 -2.15
CA GLU A 96 32.85 16.45 -2.30
C GLU A 96 33.89 16.89 -3.33
N ARG A 97 33.43 17.37 -4.49
CA ARG A 97 34.32 17.87 -5.55
C ARG A 97 35.14 19.09 -5.10
N SER A 98 34.53 19.99 -4.31
CA SER A 98 35.23 21.15 -3.75
C SER A 98 36.30 20.73 -2.75
N SER A 99 36.01 19.76 -1.88
CA SER A 99 36.99 19.19 -0.96
C SER A 99 38.16 18.51 -1.71
N ALA A 100 37.86 17.70 -2.73
CA ALA A 100 38.88 17.05 -3.55
C ALA A 100 39.75 18.04 -4.32
N ALA A 101 39.16 19.11 -4.87
CA ALA A 101 39.91 20.16 -5.57
C ALA A 101 40.85 20.93 -4.64
N ALA A 102 40.49 21.11 -3.37
CA ALA A 102 41.30 21.76 -2.37
C ALA A 102 42.44 20.87 -1.82
N GLU A 103 42.42 19.57 -2.10
CA GLU A 103 43.43 18.61 -1.61
C GLU A 103 44.84 18.87 -2.15
N ALA A 104 44.94 19.35 -3.40
CA ALA A 104 46.20 19.62 -4.05
C ALA A 104 46.83 20.98 -3.67
N SER A 105 46.14 21.79 -2.86
CA SER A 105 46.62 23.14 -2.48
C SER A 105 47.41 23.12 -1.17
N GLU A 106 48.57 23.75 -1.20
CA GLU A 106 49.40 23.92 -0.02
C GLU A 106 49.07 25.22 0.77
N ASP A 107 48.19 26.06 0.25
CA ASP A 107 47.80 27.33 0.88
C ASP A 107 47.03 27.10 2.18
N GLU A 108 47.48 27.70 3.26
CA GLU A 108 46.88 27.60 4.60
C GLU A 108 45.42 28.10 4.64
N ALA A 109 45.08 29.13 3.88
CA ALA A 109 43.71 29.61 3.76
C ALA A 109 42.79 28.59 3.06
N VAL A 110 43.33 27.92 2.03
CA VAL A 110 42.58 26.85 1.33
C VAL A 110 42.39 25.61 2.21
N LYS A 111 43.40 25.25 3.02
CA LYS A 111 43.29 24.16 4.01
C LYS A 111 42.22 24.42 5.05
N ALA A 112 42.15 25.66 5.58
CA ALA A 112 41.11 26.04 6.54
C ALA A 112 39.69 25.97 5.92
N ILE A 113 39.52 26.38 4.66
CA ILE A 113 38.26 26.26 3.92
C ILE A 113 37.91 24.80 3.70
N LYS A 114 38.89 23.96 3.31
CA LYS A 114 38.70 22.51 3.13
C LYS A 114 38.18 21.86 4.43
N GLU A 115 38.79 22.15 5.56
CA GLU A 115 38.32 21.63 6.86
C GLU A 115 36.87 22.02 7.15
N GLY A 116 36.47 23.26 6.86
CA GLY A 116 35.09 23.71 6.98
C GLY A 116 34.12 22.97 6.08
N VAL A 117 34.52 22.68 4.83
CA VAL A 117 33.73 21.89 3.87
C VAL A 117 33.61 20.43 4.33
N GLU A 118 34.69 19.83 4.83
CA GLU A 118 34.67 18.45 5.35
C GLU A 118 33.75 18.31 6.58
N LEU A 119 33.79 19.29 7.50
CA LEU A 119 32.87 19.33 8.63
C LEU A 119 31.41 19.44 8.16
N THR A 120 31.15 20.24 7.13
CA THR A 120 29.82 20.41 6.54
C THR A 120 29.36 19.10 5.89
N LEU A 121 30.23 18.44 5.12
CA LEU A 121 29.95 17.11 4.53
C LEU A 121 29.61 16.07 5.59
N LYS A 122 30.41 16.01 6.66
CA LYS A 122 30.15 15.09 7.77
C LYS A 122 28.78 15.33 8.40
N CYS A 123 28.46 16.60 8.67
CA CYS A 123 27.15 16.96 9.22
C CYS A 123 26.01 16.55 8.27
N PHE A 124 26.21 16.71 6.95
CA PHE A 124 25.24 16.35 5.92
C PHE A 124 25.02 14.83 5.87
N ILE A 125 26.10 14.04 5.88
CA ILE A 125 26.05 12.58 5.94
C ILE A 125 25.32 12.09 7.20
N ASP A 126 25.61 12.69 8.36
CA ASP A 126 24.95 12.36 9.62
C ASP A 126 23.45 12.72 9.61
N CYS A 127 23.10 13.80 8.90
CA CYS A 127 21.71 14.15 8.66
C CYS A 127 21.03 13.11 7.79
N PHE A 128 21.63 12.71 6.69
CA PHE A 128 21.10 11.70 5.77
C PHE A 128 20.87 10.34 6.46
N LYS A 129 21.82 9.91 7.29
CA LYS A 129 21.67 8.66 8.07
C LYS A 129 20.44 8.68 8.97
N ARG A 130 20.09 9.82 9.56
CA ARG A 130 18.86 9.95 10.39
C ARG A 130 17.58 9.74 9.59
N PHE A 131 17.62 10.00 8.28
CA PHE A 131 16.51 9.79 7.36
C PHE A 131 16.61 8.45 6.61
N ASN A 132 17.50 7.53 7.07
CA ASN A 132 17.77 6.24 6.42
C ASN A 132 18.23 6.39 4.96
N ILE A 133 19.00 7.43 4.68
CA ILE A 133 19.72 7.61 3.42
C ILE A 133 21.16 7.18 3.66
N GLU A 134 21.60 6.14 2.97
CA GLU A 134 22.92 5.55 3.14
C GLU A 134 23.74 5.67 1.85
N PRO A 135 25.03 6.05 1.94
CA PRO A 135 25.91 6.10 0.77
C PRO A 135 26.27 4.69 0.31
N VAL A 136 26.40 4.53 -1.00
CA VAL A 136 26.93 3.35 -1.68
C VAL A 136 28.27 3.76 -2.33
N ASP A 137 29.36 3.31 -1.71
CA ASP A 137 30.76 3.60 -2.16
C ASP A 137 31.49 2.26 -2.31
N PRO A 138 31.31 1.58 -3.45
CA PRO A 138 31.74 0.20 -3.65
C PRO A 138 33.20 0.06 -4.13
N LEU A 139 34.08 0.99 -3.78
CA LEU A 139 35.47 0.92 -4.22
C LEU A 139 36.15 -0.40 -3.79
N GLY A 140 36.61 -1.19 -4.73
CA GLY A 140 37.24 -2.48 -4.47
C GLY A 140 36.25 -3.64 -4.26
N GLU A 141 34.94 -3.39 -4.31
CA GLU A 141 33.89 -4.42 -4.19
C GLU A 141 33.52 -5.02 -5.56
N PRO A 142 32.90 -6.21 -5.60
CA PRO A 142 32.34 -6.77 -6.81
C PRO A 142 31.25 -5.86 -7.39
N PHE A 143 31.19 -5.77 -8.71
CA PHE A 143 30.14 -4.99 -9.39
C PHE A 143 28.75 -5.62 -9.22
N ASP A 144 27.80 -4.85 -8.68
CA ASP A 144 26.40 -5.22 -8.56
C ASP A 144 25.51 -4.34 -9.46
N PRO A 145 24.88 -4.90 -10.51
CA PRO A 145 24.01 -4.13 -11.40
C PRO A 145 22.78 -3.50 -10.71
N GLN A 146 22.39 -3.94 -9.51
CA GLN A 146 21.27 -3.37 -8.79
C GLN A 146 21.63 -2.07 -8.06
N LEU A 147 22.88 -1.93 -7.67
CA LEU A 147 23.39 -0.80 -6.87
C LEU A 147 24.29 0.13 -7.69
N HIS A 148 24.94 -0.40 -8.74
CA HIS A 148 26.00 0.26 -9.47
C HIS A 148 25.67 0.45 -10.95
N GLN A 149 26.14 1.54 -11.52
CA GLN A 149 26.10 1.81 -12.96
C GLN A 149 27.51 1.87 -13.51
N ALA A 150 27.90 0.87 -14.29
CA ALA A 150 29.19 0.86 -14.95
C ALA A 150 29.24 1.91 -16.08
N MET A 151 30.19 2.85 -15.99
CA MET A 151 30.42 3.89 -16.99
C MET A 151 31.47 3.47 -18.02
N SER A 152 32.50 2.73 -17.59
CA SER A 152 33.54 2.18 -18.45
C SER A 152 34.10 0.91 -17.85
N ILE A 153 34.69 0.10 -18.73
CA ILE A 153 35.41 -1.12 -18.38
C ILE A 153 36.87 -0.89 -18.74
N GLN A 154 37.76 -1.14 -17.79
CA GLN A 154 39.20 -0.94 -17.99
C GLN A 154 39.98 -2.20 -17.62
N GLU A 155 40.95 -2.56 -18.42
CA GLU A 155 41.89 -3.64 -18.09
C GLU A 155 42.87 -3.13 -17.02
N THR A 156 42.82 -3.74 -15.83
CA THR A 156 43.67 -3.39 -14.72
C THR A 156 44.31 -4.69 -14.20
N PRO A 157 45.66 -4.88 -14.34
CA PRO A 157 46.31 -6.14 -13.99
C PRO A 157 46.25 -6.45 -12.49
N ASP A 158 46.03 -5.43 -11.63
CA ASP A 158 46.05 -5.54 -10.17
C ASP A 158 44.66 -5.71 -9.55
N ALA A 159 43.59 -5.71 -10.35
CA ALA A 159 42.22 -5.83 -9.84
C ALA A 159 41.55 -7.14 -10.27
N GLU A 160 40.71 -7.69 -9.39
CA GLU A 160 39.93 -8.88 -9.74
C GLU A 160 38.95 -8.55 -10.89
N PRO A 161 38.72 -9.49 -11.82
CA PRO A 161 37.76 -9.29 -12.88
C PRO A 161 36.37 -8.95 -12.31
N ASN A 162 35.65 -8.02 -12.97
CA ASN A 162 34.33 -7.56 -12.57
C ASN A 162 34.25 -6.88 -11.18
N SER A 163 35.35 -6.27 -10.74
CA SER A 163 35.44 -5.46 -9.53
C SER A 163 35.40 -3.97 -9.83
N VAL A 164 34.97 -3.16 -8.88
CA VAL A 164 34.93 -1.69 -9.00
C VAL A 164 36.31 -1.13 -8.72
N ILE A 165 36.96 -0.56 -9.76
CA ILE A 165 38.31 0.04 -9.69
C ILE A 165 38.28 1.52 -9.34
N ALA A 166 37.20 2.23 -9.67
CA ALA A 166 37.03 3.63 -9.30
C ALA A 166 35.53 3.98 -9.14
N VAL A 167 35.25 4.88 -8.24
CA VAL A 167 33.91 5.45 -8.04
C VAL A 167 33.94 6.88 -8.52
N MET A 168 33.25 7.16 -9.64
CA MET A 168 33.15 8.49 -10.23
C MET A 168 32.13 9.34 -9.47
N GLN A 169 31.06 8.71 -9.00
CA GLN A 169 30.00 9.35 -8.22
C GLN A 169 29.39 8.31 -7.27
N LYS A 170 29.30 8.66 -6.01
CA LYS A 170 28.71 7.77 -4.99
C LYS A 170 27.23 7.56 -5.23
N GLY A 171 26.77 6.33 -5.02
CA GLY A 171 25.37 5.98 -5.00
C GLY A 171 24.73 6.27 -3.65
N TYR A 172 23.40 6.22 -3.61
CA TYR A 172 22.65 6.38 -2.36
C TYR A 172 21.40 5.50 -2.35
N THR A 173 21.09 4.97 -1.17
CA THR A 173 19.85 4.22 -0.91
C THR A 173 18.98 4.99 0.09
N LEU A 174 17.67 4.86 -0.03
CA LEU A 174 16.67 5.37 0.93
C LEU A 174 15.85 4.19 1.44
N HIS A 175 15.93 3.91 2.74
CA HIS A 175 15.31 2.72 3.33
C HIS A 175 15.66 1.41 2.59
N GLY A 176 16.90 1.27 2.13
CA GLY A 176 17.38 0.11 1.39
C GLY A 176 17.00 0.07 -0.10
N ARG A 177 16.25 1.06 -0.61
CA ARG A 177 15.94 1.20 -2.03
C ARG A 177 16.90 2.19 -2.67
N VAL A 178 17.47 1.81 -3.82
CA VAL A 178 18.36 2.69 -4.58
C VAL A 178 17.58 3.90 -5.10
N ILE A 179 18.03 5.09 -4.71
CA ILE A 179 17.53 6.38 -5.22
C ILE A 179 18.48 6.95 -6.28
N ARG A 180 19.77 6.59 -6.20
CA ARG A 180 20.80 6.91 -7.19
C ARG A 180 21.84 5.79 -7.20
N PRO A 181 22.07 5.08 -8.31
CA PRO A 181 23.15 4.11 -8.41
C PRO A 181 24.52 4.78 -8.33
N ALA A 182 25.52 4.07 -7.82
CA ALA A 182 26.89 4.53 -7.88
C ALA A 182 27.43 4.44 -9.32
N MET A 183 28.02 5.53 -9.84
CA MET A 183 28.69 5.51 -11.14
C MET A 183 30.12 5.03 -10.96
N VAL A 184 30.43 3.88 -11.55
CA VAL A 184 31.69 3.18 -11.31
C VAL A 184 32.42 2.82 -12.59
N MET A 185 33.73 2.64 -12.46
CA MET A 185 34.56 1.97 -13.44
C MET A 185 34.83 0.54 -12.99
N VAL A 186 34.71 -0.42 -13.88
CA VAL A 186 34.83 -1.86 -13.59
C VAL A 186 36.05 -2.45 -14.28
N SER A 187 36.74 -3.36 -13.61
CA SER A 187 37.80 -4.18 -14.18
C SER A 187 37.24 -5.19 -15.18
N LYS A 188 38.01 -5.48 -16.21
CA LYS A 188 37.67 -6.50 -17.22
C LYS A 188 38.02 -7.89 -16.72
#